data_b82c28c65d52567c2b01a7bc3830b417
#
_entry.id   b82c28c65d52567c2b01a7bc3830b417
#
_cell.length_a   1.000
_cell.length_b   1.000
_cell.length_c   1.000
_cell.angle_alpha   90.00
_cell.angle_beta   90.00
_cell.angle_gamma   90.00
#
_symmetry.space_group_name_H-M   'P 1'
#
loop_
_entity.id
_entity.type
_entity.pdbx_description
1 polymer ?
#
loop_
_entity_poly.entity_id
_entity_poly.type
_entity_poly.pdbx_seq_one_letter_code
_entity_poly.pdbx_strand_id
1 'polypeptide(L)'
;MLETGSTAPDIALEDTAGHAVRLADYHGTDNVLLYFMRSTTCPVCNGHVKDLARRAADLTAANVRVLVAVPEGRSAAAAWQAKRELPFRVVTGQRGTPHEAVGLMKKVFGAIQQSGSLLIDRDGVVRHTHVATMPTNSYDKKGITKAINDLPTTGPLG
;
A
#
# COMPACT_ATOMS: atom_id res chain seq x y z
N MET A 1 11.46 6.44 4.15
CA MET A 1 10.19 6.52 3.41
C MET A 1 10.30 7.58 2.32
N LEU A 2 9.61 7.40 1.24
CA LEU A 2 9.64 8.36 0.12
C LEU A 2 9.01 9.69 0.52
N GLU A 3 9.46 10.77 -0.08
CA GLU A 3 8.95 12.10 0.24
C GLU A 3 7.81 12.51 -0.66
N THR A 4 6.84 13.23 -0.11
CA THR A 4 5.73 13.80 -0.87
C THR A 4 6.28 14.76 -1.93
N GLY A 5 5.79 14.66 -3.14
CA GLY A 5 6.24 15.45 -4.29
C GLY A 5 7.34 14.79 -5.09
N SER A 6 7.96 13.71 -4.58
CA SER A 6 8.98 13.00 -5.33
C SER A 6 8.37 12.01 -6.30
N THR A 7 9.13 11.60 -7.31
CA THR A 7 8.71 10.53 -8.21
C THR A 7 8.93 9.19 -7.51
N ALA A 8 7.91 8.35 -7.48
CA ALA A 8 8.02 7.04 -6.89
C ALA A 8 8.90 6.13 -7.75
N PRO A 9 9.82 5.37 -7.14
CA PRO A 9 10.62 4.40 -7.89
C PRO A 9 9.75 3.21 -8.29
N ASP A 10 10.19 2.49 -9.31
CA ASP A 10 9.54 1.25 -9.71
C ASP A 10 10.02 0.13 -8.77
N ILE A 11 9.13 -0.37 -7.96
CA ILE A 11 9.43 -1.37 -6.94
C ILE A 11 9.11 -2.76 -7.49
N ALA A 12 10.03 -3.72 -7.28
CA ALA A 12 9.82 -5.09 -7.73
C ALA A 12 8.88 -5.83 -6.78
N LEU A 13 7.62 -5.90 -7.15
CA LEU A 13 6.56 -6.56 -6.39
C LEU A 13 6.04 -7.78 -7.16
N GLU A 14 5.39 -8.69 -6.44
CA GLU A 14 4.63 -9.77 -7.07
C GLU A 14 3.33 -9.99 -6.29
N ASP A 15 2.31 -10.49 -6.96
CA ASP A 15 1.06 -10.85 -6.31
C ASP A 15 1.13 -12.27 -5.74
N THR A 16 0.05 -12.73 -5.14
CA THR A 16 0.01 -14.05 -4.49
C THR A 16 0.03 -15.21 -5.48
N ALA A 17 -0.19 -14.95 -6.75
CA ALA A 17 -0.07 -15.95 -7.81
C ALA A 17 1.34 -15.96 -8.43
N GLY A 18 2.21 -15.07 -8.00
CA GLY A 18 3.59 -15.00 -8.52
C GLY A 18 3.75 -14.11 -9.74
N HIS A 19 2.70 -13.36 -10.14
CA HIS A 19 2.80 -12.43 -11.25
C HIS A 19 3.48 -11.15 -10.80
N ALA A 20 4.36 -10.62 -11.63
CA ALA A 20 5.02 -9.35 -11.35
C ALA A 20 3.98 -8.21 -11.31
N VAL A 21 4.11 -7.33 -10.31
CA VAL A 21 3.28 -6.14 -10.16
C VAL A 21 4.21 -4.95 -10.13
N ARG A 22 4.03 -4.02 -11.05
CA ARG A 22 4.86 -2.83 -11.15
C ARG A 22 4.00 -1.60 -10.94
N LEU A 23 4.52 -0.62 -10.19
CA LEU A 23 3.82 0.65 -10.02
C LEU A 23 3.62 1.35 -11.35
N ALA A 24 4.55 1.20 -12.26
CA ALA A 24 4.46 1.77 -13.60
C ALA A 24 3.24 1.26 -14.39
N ASP A 25 2.71 0.08 -14.06
CA ASP A 25 1.54 -0.47 -14.74
C ASP A 25 0.28 0.37 -14.50
N TYR A 26 0.28 1.19 -13.45
CA TYR A 26 -0.85 2.05 -13.10
C TYR A 26 -0.69 3.49 -13.62
N HIS A 27 0.50 3.84 -14.12
CA HIS A 27 0.76 5.19 -14.61
C HIS A 27 -0.17 5.52 -15.78
N GLY A 28 -0.70 6.71 -15.77
CA GLY A 28 -1.61 7.18 -16.80
C GLY A 28 -3.06 6.77 -16.63
N THR A 29 -3.35 5.82 -15.75
CA THR A 29 -4.71 5.29 -15.56
C THR A 29 -5.23 5.43 -14.14
N ASP A 30 -4.46 4.98 -13.15
CA ASP A 30 -4.93 4.89 -11.77
C ASP A 30 -3.99 5.52 -10.78
N ASN A 31 -4.54 6.02 -9.68
CA ASN A 31 -3.78 6.34 -8.49
C ASN A 31 -3.62 5.06 -7.67
N VAL A 32 -2.53 4.92 -6.93
CA VAL A 32 -2.25 3.70 -6.15
C VAL A 32 -2.06 4.06 -4.69
N LEU A 33 -2.82 3.39 -3.83
CA LEU A 33 -2.63 3.45 -2.39
C LEU A 33 -1.99 2.14 -1.94
N LEU A 34 -0.75 2.22 -1.47
CA LEU A 34 -0.05 1.09 -0.89
C LEU A 34 -0.20 1.16 0.61
N TYR A 35 -0.77 0.15 1.22
CA TYR A 35 -0.81 0.02 2.66
C TYR A 35 0.18 -1.08 3.06
N PHE A 36 1.20 -0.71 3.85
CA PHE A 36 2.25 -1.62 4.29
C PHE A 36 1.90 -2.15 5.68
N MET A 37 1.56 -3.43 5.76
CA MET A 37 1.24 -4.07 7.03
C MET A 37 2.52 -4.42 7.79
N ARG A 38 2.45 -4.38 9.12
CA ARG A 38 3.54 -4.89 9.95
C ARG A 38 3.72 -6.40 9.74
N SER A 39 2.61 -7.12 9.70
CA SER A 39 2.58 -8.54 9.38
C SER A 39 1.14 -8.99 9.11
N THR A 40 0.96 -10.13 8.47
CA THR A 40 -0.37 -10.69 8.22
C THR A 40 -1.03 -11.20 9.51
N THR A 41 -0.26 -11.39 10.57
CA THR A 41 -0.78 -11.84 11.87
C THR A 41 -1.10 -10.70 12.83
N CYS A 42 -0.83 -9.46 12.45
CA CYS A 42 -1.07 -8.30 13.29
C CYS A 42 -2.58 -7.96 13.34
N PRO A 43 -3.25 -8.10 14.50
CA PRO A 43 -4.70 -7.84 14.58
C PRO A 43 -5.07 -6.41 14.24
N VAL A 44 -4.27 -5.44 14.68
CA VAL A 44 -4.52 -4.03 14.40
C VAL A 44 -4.40 -3.74 12.91
N CYS A 45 -3.38 -4.27 12.26
CA CYS A 45 -3.19 -4.11 10.81
C CYS A 45 -4.34 -4.75 10.02
N ASN A 46 -4.81 -5.92 10.46
CA ASN A 46 -5.96 -6.56 9.84
C ASN A 46 -7.23 -5.70 9.98
N GLY A 47 -7.37 -5.00 11.12
CA GLY A 47 -8.46 -4.06 11.33
C GLY A 47 -8.42 -2.89 10.35
N HIS A 48 -7.22 -2.37 10.08
CA HIS A 48 -7.02 -1.29 9.11
C HIS A 48 -7.38 -1.74 7.69
N VAL A 49 -6.93 -2.94 7.31
CA VAL A 49 -7.27 -3.50 5.99
C VAL A 49 -8.77 -3.70 5.85
N LYS A 50 -9.43 -4.14 6.92
CA LYS A 50 -10.88 -4.30 6.93
C LYS A 50 -11.60 -2.96 6.74
N ASP A 51 -11.10 -1.89 7.35
CA ASP A 51 -11.65 -0.56 7.15
C ASP A 51 -11.47 -0.08 5.72
N LEU A 52 -10.29 -0.30 5.15
CA LEU A 52 -10.05 0.00 3.73
C LEU A 52 -11.02 -0.77 2.82
N ALA A 53 -11.28 -2.03 3.13
CA ALA A 53 -12.21 -2.86 2.37
C ALA A 53 -13.64 -2.31 2.42
N ARG A 54 -14.05 -1.77 3.56
CA ARG A 54 -15.36 -1.12 3.69
C ARG A 54 -15.46 0.13 2.81
N ARG A 55 -14.34 0.78 2.53
CA ARG A 55 -14.26 1.99 1.71
C ARG A 55 -13.92 1.70 0.25
N ALA A 56 -13.91 0.42 -0.14
CA ALA A 56 -13.48 0.02 -1.48
C ALA A 56 -14.25 0.72 -2.61
N ALA A 57 -15.56 0.88 -2.46
CA ALA A 57 -16.39 1.55 -3.48
C ALA A 57 -16.00 3.03 -3.63
N ASP A 58 -15.76 3.73 -2.53
CA ASP A 58 -15.35 5.13 -2.55
C ASP A 58 -13.96 5.30 -3.16
N LEU A 59 -13.05 4.38 -2.82
CA LEU A 59 -11.70 4.38 -3.37
C LEU A 59 -11.73 4.14 -4.89
N THR A 60 -12.52 3.18 -5.33
CA THR A 60 -12.68 2.91 -6.75
C THR A 60 -13.29 4.11 -7.48
N ALA A 61 -14.28 4.76 -6.87
CA ALA A 61 -14.89 5.96 -7.44
C ALA A 61 -13.90 7.13 -7.58
N ALA A 62 -12.91 7.19 -6.70
CA ALA A 62 -11.83 8.17 -6.77
C ALA A 62 -10.67 7.74 -7.68
N ASN A 63 -10.83 6.63 -8.38
CA ASN A 63 -9.82 6.03 -9.25
C ASN A 63 -8.54 5.67 -8.49
N VAL A 64 -8.72 5.13 -7.28
CA VAL A 64 -7.63 4.67 -6.43
C VAL A 64 -7.63 3.16 -6.36
N ARG A 65 -6.52 2.55 -6.75
CA ARG A 65 -6.27 1.11 -6.59
C ARG A 65 -5.51 0.87 -5.30
N VAL A 66 -6.00 -0.04 -4.49
CA VAL A 66 -5.34 -0.38 -3.22
C VAL A 66 -4.48 -1.63 -3.42
N LEU A 67 -3.23 -1.54 -3.01
CA LEU A 67 -2.32 -2.68 -2.92
C LEU A 67 -1.96 -2.84 -1.45
N VAL A 68 -2.21 -4.02 -0.90
CA VAL A 68 -1.82 -4.34 0.47
C VAL A 68 -0.47 -5.04 0.43
N ALA A 69 0.56 -4.39 0.95
CA ALA A 69 1.92 -4.90 0.95
C ALA A 69 2.23 -5.60 2.27
N VAL A 70 2.68 -6.84 2.18
CA VAL A 70 3.00 -7.65 3.36
C VAL A 70 4.48 -8.04 3.37
N PRO A 71 5.10 -8.16 4.55
CA PRO A 71 6.51 -8.50 4.63
C PRO A 71 6.79 -9.99 4.50
N GLU A 72 5.76 -10.82 4.62
CA GLU A 72 5.92 -12.27 4.45
C GLU A 72 6.07 -12.64 2.97
N GLY A 73 6.48 -13.86 2.72
CA GLY A 73 6.61 -14.38 1.37
C GLY A 73 5.27 -14.74 0.74
N ARG A 74 5.32 -15.09 -0.54
CA ARG A 74 4.13 -15.36 -1.36
C ARG A 74 3.17 -16.38 -0.76
N SER A 75 3.72 -17.49 -0.23
CA SER A 75 2.89 -18.58 0.31
C SER A 75 2.01 -18.11 1.48
N ALA A 76 2.62 -17.44 2.45
CA ALA A 76 1.90 -16.89 3.61
C ALA A 76 0.92 -15.80 3.18
N ALA A 77 1.31 -14.96 2.24
CA ALA A 77 0.46 -13.90 1.70
C ALA A 77 -0.79 -14.48 1.02
N ALA A 78 -0.61 -15.54 0.22
CA ALA A 78 -1.70 -16.21 -0.48
C ALA A 78 -2.71 -16.83 0.51
N ALA A 79 -2.21 -17.51 1.54
CA ALA A 79 -3.06 -18.11 2.56
C ALA A 79 -3.86 -17.06 3.33
N TRP A 80 -3.23 -15.97 3.68
CA TRP A 80 -3.89 -14.86 4.37
C TRP A 80 -4.94 -14.19 3.49
N GLN A 81 -4.61 -13.91 2.23
CA GLN A 81 -5.53 -13.29 1.28
C GLN A 81 -6.79 -14.13 1.08
N ALA A 82 -6.62 -15.43 0.89
CA ALA A 82 -7.73 -16.36 0.70
C ALA A 82 -8.65 -16.40 1.92
N LYS A 83 -8.05 -16.41 3.12
CA LYS A 83 -8.80 -16.44 4.38
C LYS A 83 -9.64 -15.18 4.60
N ARG A 84 -9.13 -14.02 4.15
CA ARG A 84 -9.77 -12.72 4.38
C ARG A 84 -10.72 -12.30 3.27
N GLU A 85 -10.67 -12.96 2.12
CA GLU A 85 -11.51 -12.61 0.95
C GLU A 85 -11.45 -11.12 0.62
N LEU A 86 -10.21 -10.59 0.53
CA LEU A 86 -10.02 -9.16 0.32
C LEU A 86 -10.35 -8.73 -1.11
N PRO A 87 -10.94 -7.54 -1.28
CA PRO A 87 -11.21 -7.00 -2.62
C PRO A 87 -9.98 -6.37 -3.26
N PHE A 88 -8.83 -6.43 -2.59
CA PHE A 88 -7.60 -5.80 -3.03
C PHE A 88 -6.56 -6.83 -3.43
N ARG A 89 -5.65 -6.40 -4.31
CA ARG A 89 -4.47 -7.20 -4.61
C ARG A 89 -3.51 -7.14 -3.42
N VAL A 90 -3.01 -8.28 -3.02
CA VAL A 90 -1.98 -8.41 -1.98
C VAL A 90 -0.64 -8.61 -2.69
N VAL A 91 0.37 -7.85 -2.29
CA VAL A 91 1.69 -7.90 -2.91
C VAL A 91 2.79 -8.20 -1.91
N THR A 92 3.81 -8.90 -2.39
CA THR A 92 5.05 -9.17 -1.65
C THR A 92 6.22 -8.67 -2.49
N GLY A 93 7.42 -8.71 -1.94
CA GLY A 93 8.60 -8.32 -2.70
C GLY A 93 9.17 -9.50 -3.48
N GLN A 94 9.68 -9.24 -4.68
CA GLN A 94 10.43 -10.23 -5.44
C GLN A 94 11.85 -10.38 -4.90
N ARG A 95 12.40 -9.29 -4.36
CA ARG A 95 13.75 -9.26 -3.80
C ARG A 95 13.69 -8.49 -2.50
N GLY A 96 13.69 -9.19 -1.37
CA GLY A 96 13.46 -8.55 -0.08
C GLY A 96 11.99 -8.19 0.11
N THR A 97 11.69 -7.31 1.05
CA THR A 97 10.31 -6.93 1.33
C THR A 97 9.92 -5.64 0.60
N PRO A 98 8.63 -5.44 0.33
CA PRO A 98 8.16 -4.15 -0.20
C PRO A 98 8.53 -2.99 0.74
N HIS A 99 8.57 -3.27 2.04
CA HIS A 99 8.89 -2.31 3.09
C HIS A 99 10.30 -1.75 2.94
N GLU A 100 11.28 -2.63 2.73
CA GLU A 100 12.67 -2.22 2.52
C GLU A 100 12.79 -1.30 1.31
N ALA A 101 12.06 -1.60 0.26
CA ALA A 101 12.13 -0.84 -1.00
C ALA A 101 11.72 0.63 -0.84
N VAL A 102 10.90 0.95 0.16
CA VAL A 102 10.44 2.32 0.42
C VAL A 102 11.02 2.92 1.70
N GLY A 103 11.97 2.22 2.33
CA GLY A 103 12.63 2.73 3.53
C GLY A 103 11.90 2.49 4.85
N LEU A 104 10.92 1.59 4.88
CA LEU A 104 10.30 1.14 6.11
C LEU A 104 11.21 0.10 6.76
N MET A 105 11.68 0.39 7.95
CA MET A 105 12.74 -0.37 8.60
C MET A 105 12.20 -1.28 9.69
N LYS A 106 13.04 -2.22 10.12
CA LYS A 106 12.78 -2.97 11.35
C LYS A 106 13.45 -2.22 12.50
N LYS A 107 12.70 -1.97 13.55
CA LYS A 107 13.16 -1.26 14.75
C LYS A 107 13.23 -2.21 15.93
N VAL A 108 13.80 -1.74 17.05
CA VAL A 108 13.94 -2.51 18.30
C VAL A 108 14.63 -3.85 18.03
N PHE A 109 15.89 -3.77 17.58
CA PHE A 109 16.73 -4.94 17.24
C PHE A 109 16.07 -5.89 16.24
N GLY A 110 15.32 -5.33 15.29
CA GLY A 110 14.66 -6.12 14.26
C GLY A 110 13.33 -6.75 14.67
N ALA A 111 12.86 -6.48 15.88
CA ALA A 111 11.63 -7.08 16.39
C ALA A 111 10.36 -6.44 15.85
N ILE A 112 10.42 -5.16 15.46
CA ILE A 112 9.24 -4.43 15.02
C ILE A 112 9.45 -3.90 13.61
N GLN A 113 8.67 -4.42 12.67
CA GLN A 113 8.62 -3.91 11.30
C GLN A 113 7.79 -2.63 11.27
N GLN A 114 8.33 -1.55 10.74
CA GLN A 114 7.54 -0.34 10.50
C GLN A 114 6.45 -0.60 9.48
N SER A 115 5.36 0.12 9.60
CA SER A 115 4.21 0.03 8.72
C SER A 115 3.77 1.44 8.33
N GLY A 116 2.83 1.54 7.41
CA GLY A 116 2.35 2.84 6.97
C GLY A 116 1.67 2.79 5.62
N SER A 117 1.61 3.93 4.97
CA SER A 117 0.95 4.05 3.68
C SER A 117 1.66 5.02 2.74
N LEU A 118 1.41 4.83 1.47
CA LEU A 118 1.99 5.61 0.40
C LEU A 118 0.94 5.79 -0.67
N LEU A 119 0.60 7.02 -1.01
CA LEU A 119 -0.30 7.33 -2.11
C LEU A 119 0.51 7.89 -3.27
N ILE A 120 0.39 7.26 -4.41
CA ILE A 120 1.07 7.66 -5.64
C ILE A 120 0.00 8.00 -6.65
N ASP A 121 0.09 9.17 -7.26
CA ASP A 121 -0.88 9.54 -8.28
C ASP A 121 -0.57 8.85 -9.62
N ARG A 122 -1.44 9.03 -10.58
CA ARG A 122 -1.28 8.37 -11.88
C ARG A 122 -0.12 8.90 -12.72
N ASP A 123 0.49 10.00 -12.30
CA ASP A 123 1.71 10.51 -12.93
C ASP A 123 2.97 9.97 -12.25
N GLY A 124 2.80 9.10 -11.26
CA GLY A 124 3.91 8.50 -10.53
C GLY A 124 4.48 9.37 -9.42
N VAL A 125 3.77 10.43 -9.02
CA VAL A 125 4.21 11.36 -7.98
C VAL A 125 3.64 10.96 -6.62
N VAL A 126 4.48 10.95 -5.60
CA VAL A 126 4.07 10.64 -4.24
C VAL A 126 3.24 11.79 -3.68
N ARG A 127 2.00 11.51 -3.29
CA ARG A 127 1.05 12.51 -2.78
C ARG A 127 0.78 12.41 -1.29
N HIS A 128 1.10 11.29 -0.68
CA HIS A 128 0.95 11.10 0.76
C HIS A 128 1.88 10.00 1.25
N THR A 129 2.50 10.23 2.40
CA THR A 129 3.30 9.23 3.07
C THR A 129 2.96 9.23 4.56
N HIS A 130 2.94 8.06 5.15
CA HIS A 130 2.74 7.90 6.58
C HIS A 130 3.57 6.72 7.07
N VAL A 131 4.32 6.92 8.12
CA VAL A 131 5.20 5.89 8.70
C VAL A 131 4.90 5.76 10.18
N ALA A 132 4.77 4.55 10.66
CA ALA A 132 4.59 4.28 12.07
C ALA A 132 5.45 3.10 12.51
N THR A 133 6.09 3.21 13.66
CA THR A 133 6.79 2.09 14.28
C THR A 133 5.80 1.17 14.97
N MET A 134 4.81 1.74 15.68
CA MET A 134 3.76 0.96 16.34
C MET A 134 2.57 0.80 15.41
N PRO A 135 2.01 -0.42 15.28
CA PRO A 135 0.92 -0.67 14.35
C PRO A 135 -0.36 0.12 14.63
N THR A 136 -0.58 0.53 15.87
CA THR A 136 -1.74 1.35 16.21
C THR A 136 -1.77 2.69 15.48
N ASN A 137 -0.61 3.18 15.04
CA ASN A 137 -0.48 4.46 14.36
C ASN A 137 -0.22 4.31 12.85
N SER A 138 -0.34 3.09 12.32
CA SER A 138 0.05 2.83 10.92
C SER A 138 -0.98 3.28 9.89
N TYR A 139 -2.22 3.53 10.30
CA TYR A 139 -3.29 3.88 9.38
C TYR A 139 -3.76 5.31 9.64
N ASP A 140 -3.35 6.21 8.77
CA ASP A 140 -3.73 7.62 8.83
C ASP A 140 -4.95 7.86 7.93
N LYS A 141 -6.12 7.45 8.40
CA LYS A 141 -7.35 7.54 7.65
C LYS A 141 -7.66 8.96 7.19
N LYS A 142 -7.48 9.94 8.08
CA LYS A 142 -7.76 11.35 7.75
C LYS A 142 -6.80 11.90 6.72
N GLY A 143 -5.51 11.61 6.87
CA GLY A 143 -4.48 12.04 5.93
C GLY A 143 -4.66 11.42 4.56
N ILE A 144 -4.98 10.13 4.51
CA ILE A 144 -5.26 9.42 3.26
C ILE A 144 -6.48 10.03 2.57
N THR A 145 -7.56 10.25 3.30
CA THR A 145 -8.79 10.82 2.75
C THR A 145 -8.54 12.22 2.17
N LYS A 146 -7.81 13.05 2.93
CA LYS A 146 -7.45 14.39 2.48
C LYS A 146 -6.60 14.34 1.21
N ALA A 147 -5.59 13.48 1.19
CA ALA A 147 -4.71 13.36 0.05
C ALA A 147 -5.45 12.87 -1.21
N ILE A 148 -6.39 11.95 -1.05
CA ILE A 148 -7.22 11.48 -2.17
C ILE A 148 -8.09 12.62 -2.70
N ASN A 149 -8.71 13.41 -1.81
CA ASN A 149 -9.53 14.54 -2.21
C ASN A 149 -8.72 15.64 -2.90
N ASP A 150 -7.43 15.74 -2.57
CA ASP A 150 -6.52 16.71 -3.17
C ASP A 150 -5.85 16.21 -4.45
N LEU A 151 -6.12 14.97 -4.88
CA LEU A 151 -5.54 14.44 -6.11
C LEU A 151 -5.96 15.30 -7.30
N PRO A 152 -5.06 15.51 -8.25
CA PRO A 152 -5.41 16.25 -9.44
C PRO A 152 -6.56 15.54 -10.16
N THR A 153 -7.64 16.29 -10.36
CA THR A 153 -8.70 15.79 -11.16
C THR A 153 -8.23 16.00 -12.54
N THR A 154 -7.81 15.11 -13.08
CA THR A 154 -7.47 15.21 -14.34
C THR A 154 -8.59 15.11 -15.08
N GLY A 155 -8.83 15.91 -15.51
CA GLY A 155 -9.82 15.90 -16.35
C GLY A 155 -10.14 14.73 -16.99
N PRO A 156 -10.89 14.63 -17.66
CA PRO A 156 -11.42 13.58 -18.11
C PRO A 156 -10.62 13.09 -18.71
N LEU A 157 -10.05 13.41 -18.43
CA LEU A 157 -9.50 13.03 -18.83
C LEU A 157 -9.60 13.19 -19.81
N GLY A 158 -9.79 13.58 -19.93
CA GLY A 158 -9.78 13.99 -21.19
C GLY A 158 -9.18 14.26 -21.23
#